data_313472b9ad93913897845dfab1220063
#
_entry.id   313472b9ad93913897845dfab1220063
#
_cell.length_a   1.000
_cell.length_b   1.000
_cell.length_c   1.000
_cell.angle_alpha   90.00
_cell.angle_beta   90.00
_cell.angle_gamma   90.00
#
_symmetry.space_group_name_H-M   'P 1'
#
loop_
_entity.id
_entity.type
_entity.pdbx_description
1 polymer ?
#
loop_
_entity_poly.entity_id
_entity_poly.type
_entity_poly.pdbx_seq_one_letter_code
_entity_poly.pdbx_strand_id
1 'polypeptide(L)'
;ISGVLFLPITVSVILGSLLYKRLSKKYNEIMILRVTITGFAIFTLLFGWLNESNVIILSVIIFILGTCVGIVPALLSTIISKRFERIKGKVLGVFNFVRYIRMTVGALLIGIISQPLVAFYFTTITIMLIIIFLYIKIGDFQLKYAK
;
A
#
# COMPACT_ATOMS: atom_id res chain seq x y z
N ILE A 1 15.99 -18.12 8.27
CA ILE A 1 15.68 -17.76 6.86
C ILE A 1 14.65 -16.64 6.79
N SER A 2 13.60 -16.66 7.63
CA SER A 2 12.56 -15.60 7.63
C SER A 2 13.12 -14.20 7.96
N GLY A 3 14.10 -14.08 8.85
CA GLY A 3 14.71 -12.79 9.21
C GLY A 3 15.43 -12.11 8.04
N VAL A 4 16.03 -12.86 7.13
CA VAL A 4 16.75 -12.32 5.97
C VAL A 4 15.78 -11.69 4.95
N LEU A 5 14.55 -12.18 4.86
CA LEU A 5 13.52 -11.63 3.97
C LEU A 5 12.96 -10.28 4.47
N PHE A 6 13.10 -9.97 5.76
CA PHE A 6 12.67 -8.68 6.30
C PHE A 6 13.62 -7.51 5.95
N LEU A 7 14.89 -7.78 5.70
CA LEU A 7 15.87 -6.75 5.31
C LEU A 7 15.48 -6.07 3.98
N PRO A 8 15.18 -6.80 2.88
CA PRO A 8 14.73 -6.18 1.64
C PRO A 8 13.46 -5.34 1.79
N ILE A 9 12.52 -5.80 2.63
CA ILE A 9 11.27 -5.06 2.88
C ILE A 9 11.58 -3.72 3.55
N THR A 10 12.39 -3.72 4.59
CA THR A 10 12.72 -2.50 5.33
C THR A 10 13.45 -1.49 4.44
N VAL A 11 14.43 -1.94 3.67
CA VAL A 11 15.16 -1.10 2.71
C VAL A 11 14.22 -0.57 1.63
N SER A 12 13.31 -1.39 1.10
CA SER A 12 12.38 -0.98 0.06
C SER A 12 11.34 0.05 0.55
N VAL A 13 10.90 -0.05 1.79
CA VAL A 13 10.00 0.96 2.41
C VAL A 13 10.70 2.31 2.52
N ILE A 14 11.96 2.34 2.93
CA ILE A 14 12.77 3.57 3.00
C ILE A 14 12.95 4.16 1.60
N LEU A 15 13.33 3.34 0.63
CA LEU A 15 13.47 3.76 -0.77
C LEU A 15 12.15 4.26 -1.35
N GLY A 16 11.03 3.64 -1.01
CA GLY A 16 9.70 4.07 -1.42
C GLY A 16 9.35 5.46 -0.92
N SER A 17 9.65 5.77 0.33
CA SER A 17 9.42 7.10 0.89
C SER A 17 10.31 8.18 0.25
N LEU A 18 11.55 7.85 -0.08
CA LEU A 18 12.46 8.75 -0.82
C LEU A 18 12.01 8.95 -2.26
N LEU A 19 11.58 7.90 -2.94
CA LEU A 19 11.01 7.95 -4.29
C LEU A 19 9.75 8.83 -4.34
N TYR A 20 8.89 8.72 -3.33
CA TYR A 20 7.73 9.60 -3.20
C TYR A 20 8.13 11.08 -3.19
N LYS A 21 9.16 11.44 -2.43
CA LYS A 21 9.66 12.82 -2.37
C LYS A 21 10.10 13.36 -3.74
N ARG A 22 10.63 12.50 -4.61
CA ARG A 22 10.99 12.86 -5.99
C ARG A 22 9.76 12.92 -6.90
N LEU A 23 8.87 11.95 -6.80
CA LEU A 23 7.67 11.85 -7.64
C LEU A 23 6.66 12.97 -7.34
N SER A 24 6.53 13.39 -6.09
CA SER A 24 5.63 14.47 -5.68
C SER A 24 5.95 15.83 -6.30
N LYS A 25 7.20 16.04 -6.72
CA LYS A 25 7.62 17.24 -7.43
C LYS A 25 7.22 17.25 -8.90
N LYS A 26 7.03 16.08 -9.52
CA LYS A 26 6.82 15.91 -10.96
C LYS A 26 5.38 15.56 -11.33
N TYR A 27 4.66 14.87 -10.48
CA TYR A 27 3.33 14.32 -10.75
C TYR A 27 2.30 14.72 -9.69
N ASN A 28 1.03 14.73 -10.09
CA ASN A 28 -0.09 14.96 -9.18
C ASN A 28 -0.22 13.82 -8.16
N GLU A 29 -0.53 14.17 -6.92
CA GLU A 29 -0.65 13.21 -5.80
C GLU A 29 -1.66 12.10 -6.09
N ILE A 30 -2.81 12.43 -6.70
CA ILE A 30 -3.85 11.46 -7.06
C ILE A 30 -3.35 10.47 -8.12
N MET A 31 -2.55 10.93 -9.08
CA MET A 31 -1.96 10.07 -10.11
C MET A 31 -0.96 9.09 -9.51
N ILE A 32 -0.12 9.55 -8.59
CA ILE A 32 0.84 8.71 -7.86
C ILE A 32 0.09 7.65 -7.05
N LEU A 33 -0.99 8.04 -6.36
CA LEU A 33 -1.82 7.12 -5.59
C LEU A 33 -2.43 6.02 -6.45
N ARG A 34 -2.98 6.37 -7.61
CA ARG A 34 -3.56 5.40 -8.55
C ARG A 34 -2.55 4.40 -9.06
N VAL A 35 -1.42 4.88 -9.54
CA VAL A 35 -0.33 4.04 -10.06
C VAL A 35 0.19 3.11 -8.97
N THR A 36 0.38 3.62 -7.76
CA THR A 36 0.90 2.84 -6.63
C THR A 36 -0.08 1.76 -6.19
N ILE A 37 -1.39 2.07 -6.07
CA ILE A 37 -2.41 1.09 -5.70
C ILE A 37 -2.56 0.02 -6.77
N THR A 38 -2.56 0.41 -8.05
CA THR A 38 -2.63 -0.55 -9.17
C THR A 38 -1.43 -1.47 -9.19
N GLY A 39 -0.23 -0.91 -9.04
CA GLY A 39 1.01 -1.69 -8.95
C GLY A 39 0.99 -2.65 -7.75
N PHE A 40 0.58 -2.18 -6.59
CA PHE A 40 0.45 -3.00 -5.40
C PHE A 40 -0.52 -4.17 -5.60
N ALA A 41 -1.68 -3.94 -6.20
CA ALA A 41 -2.67 -4.98 -6.50
C ALA A 41 -2.10 -6.05 -7.46
N ILE A 42 -1.46 -5.63 -8.55
CA ILE A 42 -0.87 -6.54 -9.54
C ILE A 42 0.24 -7.39 -8.90
N PHE A 43 1.16 -6.78 -8.16
CA PHE A 43 2.26 -7.51 -7.53
C PHE A 43 1.82 -8.40 -6.38
N THR A 44 0.73 -8.04 -5.67
CA THR A 44 0.13 -8.91 -4.66
C THR A 44 -0.48 -10.17 -5.29
N LEU A 45 -1.16 -10.04 -6.42
CA LEU A 45 -1.66 -11.19 -7.19
C LEU A 45 -0.53 -12.08 -7.68
N LEU A 46 0.53 -11.49 -8.24
CA LEU A 46 1.70 -12.23 -8.68
C LEU A 46 2.38 -12.97 -7.53
N PHE A 47 2.47 -12.34 -6.37
CA PHE A 47 3.01 -12.98 -5.16
C PHE A 47 2.17 -14.21 -4.74
N GLY A 48 0.83 -14.08 -4.74
CA GLY A 48 -0.06 -15.19 -4.41
C GLY A 48 0.05 -16.36 -5.39
N TRP A 49 0.25 -16.05 -6.68
CA TRP A 49 0.35 -17.08 -7.73
C TRP A 49 1.73 -17.73 -7.82
N LEU A 50 2.78 -16.97 -7.60
CA LEU A 50 4.18 -17.42 -7.71
C LEU A 50 4.80 -17.86 -6.37
N ASN A 51 3.99 -18.07 -5.33
CA ASN A 51 4.47 -18.42 -4.00
C ASN A 51 5.32 -19.71 -3.93
N GLU A 52 5.15 -20.62 -4.88
CA GLU A 52 5.92 -21.86 -5.00
C GLU A 52 7.16 -21.73 -5.92
N SER A 53 7.42 -20.53 -6.44
CA SER A 53 8.50 -20.25 -7.38
C SER A 53 9.83 -19.94 -6.68
N ASN A 54 10.87 -19.69 -7.49
CA ASN A 54 12.22 -19.39 -7.02
C ASN A 54 12.27 -18.23 -6.00
N VAL A 55 13.06 -18.40 -4.96
CA VAL A 55 13.28 -17.39 -3.89
C VAL A 55 13.72 -16.03 -4.44
N ILE A 56 14.45 -16.00 -5.54
CA ILE A 56 14.91 -14.76 -6.18
C ILE A 56 13.73 -13.95 -6.73
N ILE A 57 12.81 -14.60 -7.46
CA ILE A 57 11.62 -13.96 -8.01
C ILE A 57 10.74 -13.41 -6.88
N LEU A 58 10.57 -14.21 -5.83
CA LEU A 58 9.82 -13.83 -4.64
C LEU A 58 10.42 -12.59 -3.95
N SER A 59 11.75 -12.55 -3.82
CA SER A 59 12.47 -11.41 -3.23
C SER A 59 12.28 -10.12 -4.04
N VAL A 60 12.28 -10.19 -5.37
CA VAL A 60 12.02 -9.03 -6.24
C VAL A 60 10.59 -8.52 -6.08
N ILE A 61 9.61 -9.42 -6.04
CA ILE A 61 8.21 -9.05 -5.85
C ILE A 61 8.01 -8.39 -4.48
N ILE A 62 8.58 -8.96 -3.43
CA ILE A 62 8.55 -8.40 -2.07
C ILE A 62 9.20 -7.02 -2.02
N PHE A 63 10.30 -6.81 -2.72
CA PHE A 63 10.96 -5.51 -2.80
C PHE A 63 10.07 -4.45 -3.44
N ILE A 64 9.40 -4.77 -4.54
CA ILE A 64 8.46 -3.86 -5.21
C ILE A 64 7.24 -3.57 -4.32
N LEU A 65 6.68 -4.59 -3.68
CA LEU A 65 5.58 -4.43 -2.73
C LEU A 65 5.97 -3.53 -1.55
N GLY A 66 7.16 -3.72 -0.99
CA GLY A 66 7.69 -2.89 0.09
C GLY A 66 7.84 -1.43 -0.33
N THR A 67 8.29 -1.16 -1.55
CA THR A 67 8.37 0.20 -2.12
C THR A 67 6.98 0.84 -2.20
N CYS A 68 5.97 0.12 -2.69
CA CYS A 68 4.59 0.60 -2.72
C CYS A 68 4.03 0.88 -1.31
N VAL A 69 4.31 0.00 -0.36
CA VAL A 69 3.92 0.18 1.05
C VAL A 69 4.58 1.42 1.66
N GLY A 70 5.79 1.76 1.25
CA GLY A 70 6.49 2.98 1.69
C GLY A 70 5.87 4.26 1.11
N ILE A 71 5.44 4.23 -0.14
CA ILE A 71 4.88 5.40 -0.84
C ILE A 71 3.49 5.77 -0.30
N VAL A 72 2.59 4.79 -0.12
CA VAL A 72 1.18 5.03 0.22
C VAL A 72 0.98 5.84 1.50
N PRO A 73 1.61 5.51 2.66
CA PRO A 73 1.42 6.30 3.87
C PRO A 73 1.94 7.72 3.77
N ALA A 74 3.08 7.93 3.11
CA ALA A 74 3.66 9.25 2.89
C ALA A 74 2.72 10.12 2.05
N LEU A 75 2.18 9.55 0.97
CA LEU A 75 1.24 10.20 0.08
C LEU A 75 -0.07 10.56 0.79
N LEU A 76 -0.68 9.62 1.51
CA LEU A 76 -1.92 9.85 2.25
C LEU A 76 -1.74 10.90 3.33
N SER A 77 -0.64 10.87 4.07
CA SER A 77 -0.32 11.90 5.08
C SER A 77 -0.20 13.28 4.45
N THR A 78 0.38 13.38 3.26
CA THR A 78 0.51 14.65 2.54
C THR A 78 -0.83 15.17 2.04
N ILE A 79 -1.65 14.32 1.44
CA ILE A 79 -3.00 14.68 0.97
C ILE A 79 -3.88 15.16 2.13
N ILE A 80 -3.88 14.41 3.23
CA ILE A 80 -4.64 14.76 4.44
C ILE A 80 -4.15 16.09 5.03
N SER A 81 -2.84 16.29 5.11
CA SER A 81 -2.25 17.51 5.62
C SER A 81 -2.64 18.74 4.82
N LYS A 82 -2.71 18.63 3.50
CA LYS A 82 -3.11 19.73 2.61
C LYS A 82 -4.61 20.02 2.68
N ARG A 83 -5.41 18.96 2.76
CA ARG A 83 -6.87 19.09 2.75
C ARG A 83 -7.44 19.60 4.07
N PHE A 84 -6.80 19.27 5.18
CA PHE A 84 -7.25 19.61 6.55
C PHE A 84 -6.22 20.46 7.30
N GLU A 85 -5.70 21.49 6.65
CA GLU A 85 -4.63 22.34 7.17
C GLU A 85 -4.94 22.91 8.56
N ARG A 86 -6.21 23.27 8.80
CA ARG A 86 -6.71 23.87 10.05
C ARG A 86 -6.72 22.91 11.25
N ILE A 87 -6.90 21.60 11.00
CA ILE A 87 -6.99 20.55 12.03
C ILE A 87 -6.01 19.41 11.78
N LYS A 88 -4.94 19.71 11.08
CA LYS A 88 -3.90 18.76 10.61
C LYS A 88 -3.45 17.77 11.68
N GLY A 89 -3.16 18.25 12.88
CA GLY A 89 -2.69 17.40 13.97
C GLY A 89 -3.69 16.33 14.41
N LYS A 90 -4.97 16.71 14.54
CA LYS A 90 -6.05 15.78 14.91
C LYS A 90 -6.26 14.71 13.84
N VAL A 91 -6.34 15.13 12.57
CA VAL A 91 -6.60 14.20 11.46
C VAL A 91 -5.44 13.25 11.24
N LEU A 92 -4.19 13.72 11.34
CA LEU A 92 -3.02 12.86 11.27
C LEU A 92 -2.93 11.89 12.46
N GLY A 93 -3.34 12.31 13.66
CA GLY A 93 -3.43 11.42 14.82
C GLY A 93 -4.40 10.28 14.59
N VAL A 94 -5.62 10.58 14.13
CA VAL A 94 -6.63 9.56 13.78
C VAL A 94 -6.14 8.65 12.66
N PHE A 95 -5.53 9.20 11.62
CA PHE A 95 -4.97 8.42 10.51
C PHE A 95 -3.91 7.42 10.99
N ASN A 96 -2.97 7.86 11.82
CA ASN A 96 -1.94 6.99 12.38
C ASN A 96 -2.54 5.94 13.33
N PHE A 97 -3.51 6.30 14.15
CA PHE A 97 -4.22 5.38 15.03
C PHE A 97 -4.89 4.24 14.26
N VAL A 98 -5.67 4.56 13.23
CA VAL A 98 -6.31 3.57 12.36
C VAL A 98 -5.27 2.70 11.65
N ARG A 99 -4.15 3.29 11.21
CA ARG A 99 -3.05 2.57 10.59
C ARG A 99 -2.46 1.52 11.54
N TYR A 100 -2.19 1.86 12.79
CA TYR A 100 -1.63 0.94 13.77
C TYR A 100 -2.62 -0.16 14.18
N ILE A 101 -3.90 0.17 14.37
CA ILE A 101 -4.94 -0.84 14.61
C ILE A 101 -4.97 -1.85 13.46
N ARG A 102 -4.98 -1.38 12.21
CA ARG A 102 -4.98 -2.27 11.04
C ARG A 102 -3.75 -3.17 11.01
N MET A 103 -2.58 -2.67 11.36
CA MET A 103 -1.36 -3.48 11.44
C MET A 103 -1.46 -4.56 12.52
N THR A 104 -1.98 -4.21 13.70
CA THR A 104 -2.16 -5.15 14.81
C THR A 104 -3.17 -6.24 14.48
N VAL A 105 -4.34 -5.85 13.94
CA VAL A 105 -5.37 -6.80 13.51
C VAL A 105 -4.85 -7.71 12.40
N GLY A 106 -4.10 -7.16 11.43
CA GLY A 106 -3.49 -7.94 10.37
C GLY A 106 -2.50 -8.98 10.91
N ALA A 107 -1.66 -8.60 11.85
CA ALA A 107 -0.70 -9.53 12.48
C ALA A 107 -1.41 -10.64 13.28
N LEU A 108 -2.48 -10.31 14.00
CA LEU A 108 -3.28 -11.30 14.73
C LEU A 108 -3.96 -12.29 13.78
N LEU A 109 -4.54 -11.80 12.70
CA LEU A 109 -5.18 -12.64 11.68
C LEU A 109 -4.18 -13.61 11.04
N ILE A 110 -2.99 -13.14 10.67
CA ILE A 110 -1.93 -13.99 10.12
C ILE A 110 -1.50 -15.06 11.13
N GLY A 111 -1.45 -14.74 12.42
CA GLY A 111 -1.11 -15.71 13.47
C GLY A 111 -2.14 -16.82 13.67
N ILE A 112 -3.40 -16.56 13.35
CA ILE A 112 -4.52 -17.54 13.51
C ILE A 112 -4.69 -18.42 12.28
N ILE A 113 -4.25 -17.94 11.11
CA ILE A 113 -4.53 -18.58 9.82
C ILE A 113 -3.45 -19.58 9.47
N SER A 114 -3.85 -20.81 9.16
CA SER A 114 -2.98 -21.86 8.64
C SER A 114 -2.56 -21.61 7.19
N GLN A 115 -1.37 -22.04 6.84
CA GLN A 115 -0.68 -21.74 5.57
C GLN A 115 -1.48 -21.83 4.25
N PRO A 116 -2.37 -22.81 4.00
CA PRO A 116 -3.10 -22.90 2.73
C PRO A 116 -4.12 -21.76 2.53
N LEU A 117 -4.54 -21.10 3.59
CA LEU A 117 -5.45 -19.95 3.54
C LEU A 117 -4.74 -18.63 3.18
N VAL A 118 -3.42 -18.56 3.24
CA VAL A 118 -2.65 -17.35 2.94
C VAL A 118 -2.90 -16.87 1.50
N ALA A 119 -2.92 -17.77 0.53
CA ALA A 119 -3.21 -17.45 -0.87
C ALA A 119 -4.63 -16.88 -1.04
N PHE A 120 -5.62 -17.43 -0.33
CA PHE A 120 -6.99 -16.94 -0.34
C PHE A 120 -7.11 -15.53 0.23
N TYR A 121 -6.38 -15.23 1.31
CA TYR A 121 -6.37 -13.90 1.90
C TYR A 121 -5.66 -12.88 1.01
N PHE A 122 -4.56 -13.25 0.36
CA PHE A 122 -3.89 -12.37 -0.59
C PHE A 122 -4.79 -12.04 -1.78
N THR A 123 -5.53 -13.00 -2.31
CA THR A 123 -6.49 -12.74 -3.39
C THR A 123 -7.64 -11.85 -2.93
N THR A 124 -8.17 -12.06 -1.74
CA THR A 124 -9.24 -11.23 -1.17
C THR A 124 -8.77 -9.78 -0.95
N ILE A 125 -7.59 -9.59 -0.37
CA ILE A 125 -6.98 -8.25 -0.18
C ILE A 125 -6.78 -7.57 -1.54
N THR A 126 -6.33 -8.29 -2.54
CA THR A 126 -6.13 -7.76 -3.89
C THR A 126 -7.44 -7.30 -4.52
N ILE A 127 -8.50 -8.10 -4.39
CA ILE A 127 -9.84 -7.72 -4.87
C ILE A 127 -10.33 -6.46 -4.14
N MET A 128 -10.15 -6.37 -2.82
CA MET A 128 -10.49 -5.17 -2.07
C MET A 128 -9.72 -3.94 -2.53
N LEU A 129 -8.43 -4.08 -2.81
CA LEU A 129 -7.61 -2.98 -3.33
C LEU A 129 -8.09 -2.51 -4.71
N ILE A 130 -8.48 -3.44 -5.57
CA ILE A 130 -9.05 -3.11 -6.89
C ILE A 130 -10.37 -2.35 -6.73
N ILE A 131 -11.24 -2.77 -5.82
CA ILE A 131 -12.51 -2.10 -5.53
C ILE A 131 -12.26 -0.68 -5.02
N ILE A 132 -11.33 -0.51 -4.08
CA ILE A 132 -10.94 0.81 -3.55
C ILE A 132 -10.40 1.71 -4.67
N PHE A 133 -9.58 1.15 -5.56
CA PHE A 133 -9.05 1.87 -6.71
C PHE A 133 -10.16 2.34 -7.66
N LEU A 134 -11.11 1.47 -7.95
CA LEU A 134 -12.27 1.82 -8.78
C LEU A 134 -13.13 2.90 -8.12
N TYR A 135 -13.31 2.82 -6.80
CA TYR A 135 -14.07 3.81 -6.04
C TYR A 135 -13.40 5.20 -6.06
N ILE A 136 -12.08 5.25 -5.91
CA ILE A 136 -11.30 6.50 -6.01
C ILE A 136 -11.42 7.08 -7.43
N LYS A 137 -11.39 6.22 -8.46
CA LYS A 137 -11.55 6.65 -9.85
C LYS A 137 -12.93 7.25 -10.12
N ILE A 138 -13.99 6.67 -9.57
CA ILE A 138 -15.36 7.16 -9.71
C ILE A 138 -15.53 8.49 -8.95
N GLY A 139 -15.00 8.59 -7.73
CA GLY A 139 -15.06 9.82 -6.93
C GLY A 139 -14.37 11.01 -7.63
N ASP A 140 -13.25 10.78 -8.28
CA ASP A 140 -12.53 11.80 -9.03
C ASP A 140 -13.28 12.24 -10.30
N PHE A 141 -13.96 11.30 -10.94
CA PHE A 141 -14.84 11.60 -12.08
C PHE A 141 -16.00 12.51 -11.66
N GLN A 142 -16.65 12.23 -10.54
CA GLN A 142 -17.74 13.07 -10.04
C GLN A 142 -17.28 14.47 -9.64
N LEU A 143 -16.12 14.61 -9.02
CA LEU A 143 -15.55 15.92 -8.67
C LEU A 143 -15.18 16.76 -9.90
N LYS A 144 -14.81 16.12 -10.99
CA LYS A 144 -14.46 16.81 -12.25
C LYS A 144 -15.69 17.33 -13.00
N TYR A 145 -16.84 16.70 -12.81
CA TYR A 145 -18.10 17.08 -13.48
C TYR A 145 -19.07 17.85 -12.58
N ALA A 146 -18.76 18.01 -11.29
CA ALA A 146 -19.52 18.81 -10.34
C ALA A 146 -19.14 20.31 -10.33
N LYS A 147 -18.20 20.72 -11.19
CA LYS A 147 -17.85 22.11 -11.51
C LYS A 147 -18.43 22.50 -12.85
#